data_69ee87cd92f0532e72fb14740fd03e91
#
_entry.id   69ee87cd92f0532e72fb14740fd03e91
#
_cell.length_a   1.000
_cell.length_b   1.000
_cell.length_c   1.000
_cell.angle_alpha   90.00
_cell.angle_beta   90.00
_cell.angle_gamma   90.00
#
_symmetry.space_group_name_H-M   'P 1'
#
loop_
_entity.id
_entity.type
_entity.pdbx_description
1 polymer ?
#
loop_
_entity_poly.entity_id
_entity_poly.type
_entity_poly.pdbx_seq_one_letter_code
_entity_poly.pdbx_strand_id
1 'polypeptide(L)' 'MTVKELIEKLKQFDENSDVVIDESCLSDNLDDVHDVMSQQFIVIDKDGNKANIDQVVIY' A
#
# COMPACT_ATOMS: atom_id res chain seq x y z
N MET A 1 7.19 13.71 2.73
CA MET A 1 6.33 13.32 3.88
C MET A 1 7.21 13.05 5.09
N THR A 2 6.83 13.57 6.25
CA THR A 2 7.57 13.31 7.49
C THR A 2 7.15 11.98 8.11
N VAL A 3 7.95 11.49 9.06
CA VAL A 3 7.62 10.26 9.79
C VAL A 3 6.27 10.39 10.48
N LYS A 4 6.02 11.54 11.10
CA LYS A 4 4.75 11.79 11.79
C LYS A 4 3.56 11.71 10.83
N GLU A 5 3.68 12.35 9.67
CA GLU A 5 2.63 12.32 8.66
C GLU A 5 2.36 10.91 8.15
N LEU A 6 3.42 10.14 7.91
CA LEU A 6 3.30 8.77 7.45
C LEU A 6 2.62 7.88 8.50
N ILE A 7 3.00 8.02 9.76
CA ILE A 7 2.39 7.26 10.85
C ILE A 7 0.90 7.56 10.94
N GLU A 8 0.51 8.83 10.86
CA GLU A 8 -0.89 9.21 10.95
C GLU A 8 -1.71 8.68 9.78
N LYS A 9 -1.13 8.67 8.59
CA LYS A 9 -1.82 8.10 7.42
C LYS A 9 -1.96 6.58 7.53
N LEU A 10 -0.93 5.90 8.01
CA LEU A 10 -0.97 4.44 8.17
C LEU A 10 -1.95 4.00 9.25
N LYS A 11 -2.19 4.81 10.25
CA LYS A 11 -3.17 4.52 11.31
C LYS A 11 -4.62 4.41 10.79
N GLN A 12 -4.89 4.97 9.63
CA GLN A 12 -6.23 4.90 9.01
C GLN A 12 -6.52 3.54 8.41
N PHE A 13 -5.50 2.70 8.27
CA PHE A 13 -5.62 1.38 7.66
C PHE A 13 -5.50 0.29 8.72
N ASP A 14 -5.92 -0.93 8.34
CA ASP A 14 -5.79 -2.08 9.21
C ASP A 14 -4.31 -2.37 9.47
N GLU A 15 -3.94 -2.54 10.74
CA GLU A 15 -2.55 -2.80 11.12
C GLU A 15 -2.01 -4.12 10.57
N ASN A 16 -2.89 -5.03 10.17
CA ASN A 16 -2.52 -6.31 9.60
C ASN A 16 -2.46 -6.29 8.07
N SER A 17 -2.75 -5.15 7.44
CA SER A 17 -2.67 -5.02 5.99
C SER A 17 -1.22 -5.03 5.53
N ASP A 18 -0.96 -5.64 4.38
CA ASP A 18 0.36 -5.62 3.77
C ASP A 18 0.66 -4.22 3.23
N VAL A 19 1.91 -3.82 3.34
CA VAL A 19 2.40 -2.55 2.81
C VAL A 19 3.29 -2.84 1.61
N VAL A 20 2.99 -2.18 0.49
CA VAL A 20 3.77 -2.30 -0.73
C VAL A 20 4.20 -0.92 -1.21
N ILE A 21 5.26 -0.87 -1.99
CA ILE A 21 5.78 0.36 -2.57
C ILE A 21 5.54 0.32 -4.07
N ASP A 22 4.95 1.40 -4.61
CA ASP A 22 4.80 1.54 -6.04
C ASP A 22 6.03 2.23 -6.61
N GLU A 23 6.93 1.44 -7.13
CA GLU A 23 8.19 1.92 -7.69
C GLU A 23 8.02 2.76 -8.95
N SER A 24 6.91 2.61 -9.64
CA SER A 24 6.66 3.36 -10.86
C SER A 24 6.47 4.85 -10.61
N CYS A 25 6.09 5.22 -9.40
CA CYS A 25 5.93 6.61 -8.99
C CYS A 25 7.18 7.19 -8.33
N LEU A 26 8.22 6.38 -8.12
CA LEU A 26 9.47 6.82 -7.52
C LEU A 26 10.50 7.05 -8.60
N SER A 27 11.22 8.18 -8.53
CA SER A 27 12.34 8.42 -9.42
C SER A 27 13.58 7.68 -8.90
N ASP A 28 14.62 7.61 -9.72
CA ASP A 28 15.90 6.98 -9.35
C ASP A 28 16.63 7.74 -8.22
N ASN A 29 16.17 8.93 -7.88
CA ASN A 29 16.67 9.72 -6.77
C ASN A 29 15.87 9.43 -5.51
N LEU A 30 16.43 9.77 -4.36
CA LEU A 30 15.75 9.62 -3.07
C LEU A 30 14.62 10.66 -2.94
N ASP A 31 13.50 10.38 -3.56
CA ASP A 31 12.36 11.26 -3.52
C ASP A 31 11.53 11.03 -2.26
N ASP A 32 10.84 12.08 -1.84
CA ASP A 32 9.90 11.99 -0.74
C ASP A 32 8.70 11.11 -1.12
N VAL A 33 8.15 10.44 -0.12
CA VAL A 33 6.89 9.74 -0.27
C VAL A 33 5.79 10.77 -0.53
N HIS A 34 5.02 10.57 -1.60
CA HIS A 34 3.96 11.49 -1.97
C HIS A 34 2.71 11.27 -1.16
N ASP A 35 2.27 10.01 -1.03
CA ASP A 35 1.06 9.69 -0.32
C ASP A 35 0.97 8.19 -0.03
N VAL A 36 -0.09 7.81 0.63
CA VAL A 36 -0.40 6.42 0.97
C VAL A 36 -1.85 6.17 0.60
N MET A 37 -2.13 5.06 -0.08
CA MET A 37 -3.48 4.69 -0.46
C MET A 37 -3.72 3.21 -0.18
N SER A 38 -4.98 2.82 -0.09
CA SER A 38 -5.33 1.42 -0.01
C SER A 38 -5.81 0.92 -1.36
N GLN A 39 -5.47 -0.33 -1.66
CA GLN A 39 -5.90 -1.01 -2.87
C GLN A 39 -6.49 -2.36 -2.52
N GLN A 40 -7.56 -2.74 -3.21
CA GLN A 40 -8.15 -4.07 -3.07
C GLN A 40 -7.86 -4.88 -4.32
N PHE A 41 -7.41 -6.12 -4.10
CA PHE A 41 -7.20 -7.07 -5.17
C PHE A 41 -8.08 -8.28 -4.96
N ILE A 42 -8.60 -8.82 -6.04
CA ILE A 42 -9.30 -10.09 -6.03
C ILE A 42 -8.34 -11.14 -6.59
N VAL A 43 -8.00 -12.11 -5.76
CA VAL A 43 -7.14 -13.23 -6.16
C VAL A 43 -8.03 -14.45 -6.35
N ILE A 44 -7.90 -15.11 -7.49
CA ILE A 44 -8.60 -16.35 -7.79
C ILE A 44 -7.57 -17.47 -7.73
N ASP A 45 -7.78 -18.45 -6.86
CA ASP A 45 -6.88 -19.57 -6.74
C ASP A 45 -7.19 -20.66 -7.80
N LYS A 46 -6.45 -21.76 -7.74
CA LYS A 46 -6.60 -22.87 -8.70
C LYS A 46 -7.95 -23.53 -8.62
N ASP A 47 -8.59 -23.47 -7.47
CA ASP A 47 -9.90 -24.07 -7.23
C ASP A 47 -11.06 -23.13 -7.57
N GLY A 48 -10.74 -21.93 -8.02
CA GLY A 48 -11.72 -20.93 -8.37
C GLY A 48 -12.24 -20.12 -7.20
N ASN A 49 -11.63 -20.26 -6.03
CA ASN A 49 -11.99 -19.48 -4.86
C ASN A 49 -11.49 -18.05 -4.99
N LYS A 50 -12.35 -17.10 -4.62
CA LYS A 50 -12.00 -15.67 -4.65
C LYS A 50 -11.62 -15.22 -3.26
N ALA A 51 -10.48 -14.54 -3.16
CA ALA A 51 -10.04 -13.90 -1.94
C ALA A 51 -9.83 -12.41 -2.19
N ASN A 52 -10.32 -11.58 -1.27
CA ASN A 52 -10.06 -10.15 -1.29
C ASN A 52 -8.83 -9.87 -0.46
N ILE A 53 -7.86 -9.20 -1.06
CA ILE A 53 -6.63 -8.80 -0.38
C ILE A 53 -6.58 -7.28 -0.35
N ASP A 54 -6.48 -6.70 0.84
CA ASP A 54 -6.29 -5.27 1.03
C ASP A 54 -4.80 -5.00 1.19
N GLN A 55 -4.29 -4.06 0.41
CA GLN A 55 -2.90 -3.63 0.50
C GLN A 55 -2.82 -2.12 0.67
N VAL A 56 -1.86 -1.68 1.46
CA VAL A 56 -1.53 -0.27 1.61
C VAL A 56 -0.37 0.02 0.66
N VAL A 57 -0.55 0.99 -0.21
CA VAL A 57 0.44 1.35 -1.23
C VAL A 57 1.06 2.70 -0.88
N ILE A 58 2.37 2.73 -0.84
CA ILE A 58 3.16 3.96 -0.65
C ILE A 58 3.69 4.39 -2.01
N TYR A 59 3.49 5.64 -2.35
CA TYR A 59 3.94 6.17 -3.64
C TYR A 59 4.37 7.63 -3.58
#